data_5caeaff51f99ca1a710a7eb23890e6bd
#
_entry.id   5caeaff51f99ca1a710a7eb23890e6bd
#
_cell.length_a   1.000
_cell.length_b   1.000
_cell.length_c   1.000
_cell.angle_alpha   90.00
_cell.angle_beta   90.00
_cell.angle_gamma   90.00
#
_symmetry.space_group_name_H-M   'P 1'
#
loop_
_entity.id
_entity.type
_entity.pdbx_description
1 polymer ?
#
loop_
_entity_poly.entity_id
_entity_poly.type
_entity_poly.pdbx_seq_one_letter_code
_entity_poly.pdbx_strand_id
1 'polypeptide(L)' 'MQNILTDRITINTDICHGKPVIRGLRYPVESMLELLSSGMTIEELLADYPDLVKEDFLACIEYAAKLTQVKSIYRIAS' A
#
# COMPACT_ATOMS: atom_id res chain seq x y z
N MET A 1 1.44 -3.87 18.79
CA MET A 1 2.11 -2.60 18.57
C MET A 1 2.04 -2.18 17.11
N GLN A 2 1.96 -0.89 16.88
CA GLN A 2 1.77 -0.38 15.53
C GLN A 2 3.00 0.38 15.07
N ASN A 3 3.46 0.08 13.87
CA ASN A 3 4.57 0.80 13.26
C ASN A 3 4.03 1.61 12.11
N ILE A 4 4.44 2.85 12.01
CA ILE A 4 4.01 3.73 10.95
C ILE A 4 5.09 3.79 9.89
N LEU A 5 4.79 3.36 8.70
CA LEU A 5 5.74 3.31 7.59
C LEU A 5 5.68 4.57 6.74
N THR A 6 4.49 5.14 6.62
CA THR A 6 4.28 6.46 6.05
C THR A 6 3.17 7.06 6.88
N ASP A 7 2.69 8.23 6.54
CA ASP A 7 1.61 8.85 7.29
C ASP A 7 0.35 7.99 7.27
N ARG A 8 0.20 7.17 6.25
CA ARG A 8 -1.04 6.42 6.07
C ARG A 8 -0.86 4.91 6.06
N ILE A 9 0.36 4.40 6.12
CA ILE A 9 0.61 2.97 6.08
C ILE A 9 1.12 2.52 7.45
N THR A 10 0.44 1.56 8.04
CA THR A 10 0.78 1.08 9.38
C THR A 10 0.89 -0.43 9.39
N ILE A 11 1.59 -0.95 10.37
CA ILE A 11 1.66 -2.38 10.60
C ILE A 11 1.21 -2.63 12.04
N ASN A 12 0.25 -3.54 12.20
CA ASN A 12 -0.21 -3.92 13.52
C ASN A 12 -0.41 -5.42 13.49
N THR A 13 0.22 -6.13 14.42
CA THR A 13 0.17 -7.58 14.40
C THR A 13 -1.24 -8.14 14.58
N ASP A 14 -2.14 -7.33 15.11
CA ASP A 14 -3.52 -7.76 15.30
C ASP A 14 -4.41 -7.49 14.09
N ILE A 15 -3.87 -6.87 13.06
CA ILE A 15 -4.64 -6.55 11.86
C ILE A 15 -3.97 -7.17 10.66
N CYS A 16 -4.72 -7.97 9.93
CA CYS A 16 -4.25 -8.61 8.70
C CYS A 16 -2.92 -9.34 8.89
N HIS A 17 -2.75 -9.97 10.05
CA HIS A 17 -1.56 -10.77 10.37
C HIS A 17 -0.26 -9.99 10.28
N GLY A 18 -0.30 -8.70 10.59
CA GLY A 18 0.90 -7.88 10.59
C GLY A 18 1.32 -7.37 9.23
N LYS A 19 0.48 -7.52 8.21
CA LYS A 19 0.80 -6.96 6.91
C LYS A 19 0.57 -5.46 6.92
N PRO A 20 1.28 -4.72 6.06
CA PRO A 20 1.03 -3.28 5.95
C PRO A 20 -0.41 -3.02 5.52
N VAL A 21 -1.07 -2.12 6.22
CA VAL A 21 -2.47 -1.77 5.94
C VAL A 21 -2.62 -0.26 5.92
N ILE A 22 -3.73 0.21 5.37
CA ILE A 22 -4.02 1.64 5.29
C ILE A 22 -4.62 2.10 6.60
N ARG A 23 -3.93 3.02 7.27
CA ARG A 23 -4.44 3.73 8.47
C ARG A 23 -5.03 2.82 9.54
N GLY A 24 -4.44 1.64 9.74
CA GLY A 24 -4.97 0.71 10.75
C GLY A 24 -6.27 0.05 10.36
N LEU A 25 -6.74 0.25 9.13
CA LEU A 25 -7.94 -0.40 8.65
C LEU A 25 -7.58 -1.77 8.11
N ARG A 26 -8.59 -2.55 7.76
CA ARG A 26 -8.30 -3.89 7.26
C ARG A 26 -8.21 -3.93 5.74
N TYR A 27 -7.49 -2.96 5.20
CA TYR A 27 -7.24 -2.91 3.77
C TYR A 27 -5.74 -3.08 3.56
N PRO A 28 -5.27 -4.30 3.25
CA PRO A 28 -3.84 -4.52 3.02
C PRO A 28 -3.34 -3.73 1.82
N VAL A 29 -2.18 -3.14 1.96
CA VAL A 29 -1.57 -2.36 0.87
C VAL A 29 -1.40 -3.25 -0.36
N GLU A 30 -0.95 -4.50 -0.17
CA GLU A 30 -0.72 -5.38 -1.31
C GLU A 30 -2.00 -5.62 -2.11
N SER A 31 -3.15 -5.71 -1.43
CA SER A 31 -4.41 -5.93 -2.13
C SER A 31 -4.80 -4.72 -2.95
N MET A 32 -4.59 -3.53 -2.42
CA MET A 32 -4.89 -2.31 -3.15
C MET A 32 -3.97 -2.15 -4.35
N LEU A 33 -2.70 -2.51 -4.19
CA LEU A 33 -1.75 -2.45 -5.30
C LEU A 33 -2.12 -3.46 -6.38
N GLU A 34 -2.59 -4.64 -6.00
CA GLU A 34 -3.02 -5.62 -6.98
C GLU A 34 -4.20 -5.13 -7.79
N LEU A 35 -5.15 -4.47 -7.14
CA LEU A 35 -6.30 -3.93 -7.85
C LEU A 35 -5.87 -2.84 -8.83
N LEU A 36 -4.95 -1.97 -8.42
CA LEU A 36 -4.42 -0.96 -9.33
C LEU A 36 -3.69 -1.63 -10.50
N SER A 37 -2.93 -2.68 -10.24
CA SER A 37 -2.17 -3.34 -11.29
C SER A 37 -3.08 -4.08 -12.26
N SER A 38 -4.30 -4.38 -11.85
CA SER A 38 -5.24 -5.05 -12.74
C SER A 38 -5.93 -4.07 -13.69
N GLY A 39 -5.66 -2.78 -13.54
CA GLY A 39 -6.22 -1.78 -14.43
C GLY A 39 -7.32 -0.93 -13.83
N MET A 40 -7.64 -1.13 -12.57
CA MET A 40 -8.65 -0.28 -11.93
C MET A 40 -8.06 1.09 -11.68
N THR A 41 -8.86 2.10 -11.90
CA THR A 41 -8.43 3.48 -11.61
C THR A 41 -8.69 3.79 -10.14
N ILE A 42 -8.03 4.83 -9.64
CA ILE A 42 -8.25 5.26 -8.27
C ILE A 42 -9.71 5.66 -8.09
N GLU A 43 -10.31 6.30 -9.08
CA GLU A 43 -11.71 6.70 -9.00
C GLU A 43 -12.64 5.50 -8.83
N GLU A 44 -12.34 4.42 -9.55
CA GLU A 44 -13.13 3.21 -9.42
C GLU A 44 -12.99 2.60 -8.03
N LEU A 45 -11.76 2.61 -7.52
CA LEU A 45 -11.52 2.06 -6.20
C LEU A 45 -12.17 2.90 -5.10
N LEU A 46 -12.18 4.23 -5.26
CA LEU A 46 -12.85 5.08 -4.29
C LEU A 46 -14.35 4.85 -4.27
N ALA A 47 -14.92 4.49 -5.41
CA ALA A 47 -16.34 4.15 -5.46
C ALA A 47 -16.63 2.85 -4.72
N ASP A 48 -15.71 1.89 -4.81
CA ASP A 48 -15.89 0.60 -4.16
C ASP A 48 -15.53 0.62 -2.67
N TYR A 49 -14.62 1.50 -2.28
CA TYR A 49 -14.13 1.58 -0.90
C TYR A 49 -14.30 3.01 -0.38
N PRO A 50 -15.52 3.37 0.00
CA PRO A 50 -15.78 4.76 0.40
C PRO A 50 -15.06 5.21 1.67
N ASP A 51 -14.48 4.27 2.42
CA ASP A 51 -13.70 4.62 3.60
C ASP A 51 -12.33 5.20 3.23
N LEU A 52 -11.94 5.09 1.97
CA LEU A 52 -10.62 5.49 1.54
C LEU A 52 -10.68 6.79 0.76
N VAL A 53 -9.54 7.47 0.69
CA VAL A 53 -9.42 8.69 -0.09
C VAL A 53 -8.25 8.52 -1.05
N LYS A 54 -8.14 9.42 -2.01
CA LYS A 54 -7.10 9.31 -3.04
C LYS A 54 -5.72 9.24 -2.42
N GLU A 55 -5.47 10.00 -1.37
CA GLU A 55 -4.16 10.03 -0.73
C GLU A 55 -3.77 8.67 -0.17
N ASP A 56 -4.74 7.84 0.19
CA ASP A 56 -4.45 6.50 0.68
C ASP A 56 -3.82 5.66 -0.41
N PHE A 57 -4.32 5.78 -1.64
CA PHE A 57 -3.76 5.02 -2.76
C PHE A 57 -2.41 5.56 -3.17
N LEU A 58 -2.23 6.88 -3.10
CA LEU A 58 -0.92 7.46 -3.38
C LEU A 58 0.11 7.00 -2.35
N ALA A 59 -0.32 6.84 -1.10
CA ALA A 59 0.58 6.32 -0.06
C ALA A 59 0.95 4.87 -0.32
N CYS A 60 0.03 4.07 -0.83
CA CYS A 60 0.33 2.69 -1.18
C CYS A 60 1.39 2.63 -2.28
N ILE A 61 1.26 3.49 -3.28
CA ILE A 61 2.21 3.54 -4.39
C ILE A 61 3.57 4.02 -3.88
N GLU A 62 3.58 5.01 -3.01
CA GLU A 62 4.82 5.50 -2.43
C GLU A 62 5.51 4.40 -1.62
N TYR A 63 4.75 3.65 -0.86
CA TYR A 63 5.30 2.56 -0.08
C TYR A 63 5.94 1.52 -1.00
N ALA A 64 5.26 1.17 -2.09
CA ALA A 64 5.81 0.22 -3.04
C ALA A 64 7.08 0.75 -3.68
N ALA A 65 7.11 2.04 -4.01
CA ALA A 65 8.30 2.64 -4.59
C ALA A 65 9.48 2.55 -3.64
N LYS A 66 9.24 2.77 -2.35
CA LYS A 66 10.31 2.67 -1.38
C LYS A 66 10.84 1.26 -1.24
N LEU A 67 9.98 0.28 -1.36
CA LEU A 67 10.42 -1.11 -1.29
C LEU A 67 11.28 -1.51 -2.46
N THR A 68 11.15 -0.82 -3.58
CA THR A 68 11.93 -1.14 -4.77
C THR A 68 13.22 -0.33 -4.87
N GLN A 69 13.46 0.59 -3.93
CA GLN A 69 14.69 1.37 -3.92
C GLN A 69 15.75 0.56 -3.22
N VAL A 70 16.70 0.05 -3.97
CA VAL A 70 17.77 -0.73 -3.38
C VAL A 70 19.08 -0.04 -3.60
N LYS A 71 19.95 -0.15 -2.64
CA LYS A 71 21.20 0.48 -2.74
C LYS A 71 22.12 -0.22 -3.68
N SER A 72 22.08 -1.51 -3.65
CA SER A 72 22.93 -2.28 -4.52
C SER A 72 22.09 -2.82 -5.59
N ILE A 73 22.18 -2.29 -6.71
CA ILE A 73 21.44 -2.77 -7.78
C ILE A 73 22.17 -3.78 -8.45
N TYR A 74 21.63 -4.92 -8.47
CA TYR A 74 22.29 -5.95 -9.12
C TYR A 74 21.69 -6.03 -10.43
N ARG A 75 21.67 -5.21 -11.19
CA ARG A 75 21.39 -5.40 -12.48
C ARG A 75 20.37 -6.26 -12.81
N ILE A 76 19.33 -6.03 -12.48
CA ILE A 76 18.23 -6.80 -12.82
C ILE A 76 18.15 -7.07 -14.23
N ALA A 77 18.51 -6.16 -14.98
CA ALA A 77 18.34 -6.35 -16.36
C ALA A 77 19.52 -6.79 -17.05
N SER A 78 20.38 -7.29 -16.48
CA SER A 78 21.62 -7.62 -17.14
C SER A 78 21.47 -8.52 -18.32
#